data_f3f167e2e487840cf2b9296764bd602f
#
_entry.id   f3f167e2e487840cf2b9296764bd602f
#
_cell.length_a   1.000
_cell.length_b   1.000
_cell.length_c   1.000
_cell.angle_alpha   90.00
_cell.angle_beta   90.00
_cell.angle_gamma   90.00
#
_symmetry.space_group_name_H-M   'P 1'
#
loop_
_entity.id
_entity.type
_entity.pdbx_description
1 polymer ?
#
loop_
_entity_poly.entity_id
_entity_poly.type
_entity_poly.pdbx_seq_one_letter_code
_entity_poly.pdbx_strand_id
1 'polypeptide(L)'
;VRNDSKSITVKVEMPADDPRLFAGWYENDQCVSNEEELTVQVGMVDRSLEARFFDDGLMVVNGDVIVNDQNKVDGPAVILYSGSLTVEGNEVWEPKSFAYYRDASLLVNSDIQTEEISFNWDAWSGYWHFVSFPYDLKMSEIKLTSSDARFVVREYDGKSRADKGVGESWRQLSDAETLKAN
;
A
#
# COMPACT_ATOMS: atom_id res chain seq x y z
N VAL A 1 -40.66 -20.17 8.18
CA VAL A 1 -39.71 -19.93 7.07
C VAL A 1 -38.44 -20.63 7.48
N ARG A 2 -38.12 -21.80 6.87
CA ARG A 2 -36.86 -22.47 7.04
C ARG A 2 -35.82 -21.67 6.26
N ASN A 3 -34.86 -21.06 6.96
CA ASN A 3 -33.68 -20.49 6.39
C ASN A 3 -32.62 -21.60 6.29
N ASP A 4 -32.72 -22.43 5.26
CA ASP A 4 -31.64 -23.35 4.92
C ASP A 4 -30.55 -22.53 4.21
N SER A 5 -29.74 -21.81 5.00
CA SER A 5 -28.56 -21.11 4.49
C SER A 5 -27.57 -22.17 3.98
N LYS A 6 -27.53 -22.33 2.66
CA LYS A 6 -26.51 -23.16 2.00
C LYS A 6 -25.24 -22.35 1.91
N SER A 7 -24.11 -22.98 2.20
CA SER A 7 -22.79 -22.42 1.96
C SER A 7 -22.07 -23.20 0.85
N ILE A 8 -21.23 -22.51 0.11
CA ILE A 8 -20.32 -23.11 -0.87
C ILE A 8 -18.92 -22.74 -0.45
N THR A 9 -18.04 -23.73 -0.42
CA THR A 9 -16.60 -23.51 -0.24
C THR A 9 -15.92 -23.56 -1.60
N VAL A 10 -15.19 -22.52 -1.94
CA VAL A 10 -14.31 -22.42 -3.10
C VAL A 10 -12.88 -22.51 -2.64
N LYS A 11 -12.03 -23.16 -3.41
CA LYS A 11 -10.62 -23.33 -3.11
C LYS A 11 -9.79 -23.05 -4.36
N VAL A 12 -8.65 -22.39 -4.18
CA VAL A 12 -7.63 -22.26 -5.20
C VAL A 12 -6.74 -23.50 -5.15
N GLU A 13 -6.55 -24.14 -6.29
CA GLU A 13 -5.56 -25.21 -6.44
C GLU A 13 -4.53 -24.75 -7.47
N MET A 14 -3.30 -24.51 -7.02
CA MET A 14 -2.19 -24.13 -7.87
C MET A 14 -1.41 -25.38 -8.29
N PRO A 15 -1.01 -25.48 -9.58
CA PRO A 15 -0.01 -26.48 -9.99
C PRO A 15 1.28 -26.29 -9.19
N ALA A 16 1.96 -27.38 -8.86
CA ALA A 16 3.19 -27.33 -8.05
C ALA A 16 4.36 -26.57 -8.71
N ASP A 17 4.27 -26.36 -10.01
CA ASP A 17 5.25 -25.64 -10.83
C ASP A 17 4.78 -24.24 -11.25
N ASP A 18 3.64 -23.78 -10.76
CA ASP A 18 3.15 -22.42 -11.01
C ASP A 18 3.84 -21.44 -10.02
N PRO A 19 4.65 -20.50 -10.52
CA PRO A 19 5.39 -19.58 -9.67
C PRO A 19 4.54 -18.46 -9.09
N ARG A 20 3.30 -18.30 -9.57
CA ARG A 20 2.43 -17.24 -9.09
C ARG A 20 1.96 -17.51 -7.67
N LEU A 21 1.79 -16.46 -6.89
CA LEU A 21 1.19 -16.54 -5.56
C LEU A 21 -0.27 -16.11 -5.59
N PHE A 22 -1.07 -16.76 -4.79
CA PHE A 22 -2.45 -16.34 -4.61
C PHE A 22 -2.54 -15.00 -3.89
N ALA A 23 -3.14 -14.01 -4.55
CA ALA A 23 -3.31 -12.66 -4.02
C ALA A 23 -4.60 -12.49 -3.21
N GLY A 24 -5.61 -13.33 -3.47
CA GLY A 24 -6.88 -13.29 -2.76
C GLY A 24 -8.10 -13.51 -3.66
N TRP A 25 -9.23 -13.64 -3.01
CA TRP A 25 -10.57 -13.64 -3.62
C TRP A 25 -11.09 -12.21 -3.68
N TYR A 26 -11.55 -11.81 -4.85
CA TYR A 26 -12.07 -10.47 -5.10
C TYR A 26 -13.53 -10.50 -5.54
N GLU A 27 -14.30 -9.54 -5.06
CA GLU A 27 -15.67 -9.27 -5.49
C GLU A 27 -15.81 -7.75 -5.72
N ASN A 28 -16.22 -7.34 -6.93
CA ASN A 28 -16.30 -5.91 -7.32
C ASN A 28 -14.99 -5.14 -7.06
N ASP A 29 -13.84 -5.73 -7.39
CA ASP A 29 -12.50 -5.20 -7.16
C ASP A 29 -12.06 -5.02 -5.71
N GLN A 30 -12.85 -5.50 -4.76
CA GLN A 30 -12.49 -5.53 -3.34
C GLN A 30 -12.04 -6.93 -2.93
N CYS A 31 -10.91 -7.03 -2.22
CA CYS A 31 -10.47 -8.29 -1.63
C CYS A 31 -11.42 -8.69 -0.50
N VAL A 32 -12.04 -9.86 -0.63
CA VAL A 32 -12.97 -10.40 0.38
C VAL A 32 -12.32 -11.48 1.24
N SER A 33 -11.22 -12.06 0.79
CA SER A 33 -10.39 -13.01 1.55
C SER A 33 -9.04 -13.19 0.86
N ASN A 34 -7.97 -13.33 1.64
CA ASN A 34 -6.65 -13.74 1.18
C ASN A 34 -6.33 -15.22 1.48
N GLU A 35 -7.26 -15.95 2.07
CA GLU A 35 -7.13 -17.39 2.30
C GLU A 35 -7.41 -18.18 1.02
N GLU A 36 -6.63 -19.22 0.75
CA GLU A 36 -6.83 -20.09 -0.42
C GLU A 36 -8.22 -20.75 -0.45
N GLU A 37 -8.83 -20.92 0.71
CA GLU A 37 -10.15 -21.51 0.87
C GLU A 37 -11.13 -20.47 1.40
N LEU A 38 -12.23 -20.24 0.69
CA LEU A 38 -13.27 -19.29 1.04
C LEU A 38 -14.64 -19.97 1.11
N THR A 39 -15.30 -19.86 2.25
CA THR A 39 -16.70 -20.31 2.41
C THR A 39 -17.64 -19.11 2.31
N VAL A 40 -18.51 -19.14 1.31
CA VAL A 40 -19.52 -18.10 1.07
C VAL A 40 -20.92 -18.64 1.32
N GLN A 41 -21.78 -17.80 1.91
CA GLN A 41 -23.18 -18.09 2.07
C GLN A 41 -23.91 -17.87 0.73
N VAL A 42 -24.68 -18.86 0.31
CA VAL A 42 -25.51 -18.75 -0.88
C VAL A 42 -26.74 -17.92 -0.53
N GLY A 43 -26.83 -16.71 -1.09
CA GLY A 43 -27.96 -15.80 -0.95
C GLY A 43 -28.87 -15.81 -2.17
N MET A 44 -29.82 -14.87 -2.19
CA MET A 44 -30.72 -14.63 -3.33
C MET A 44 -30.09 -13.71 -4.40
N VAL A 45 -28.85 -13.28 -4.21
CA VAL A 45 -28.13 -12.38 -5.13
C VAL A 45 -26.97 -13.16 -5.72
N ASP A 46 -26.81 -13.09 -7.03
CA ASP A 46 -25.65 -13.65 -7.72
C ASP A 46 -24.38 -12.93 -7.26
N ARG A 47 -23.37 -13.71 -6.90
CA ARG A 47 -22.05 -13.21 -6.53
C ARG A 47 -21.04 -13.67 -7.57
N SER A 48 -20.10 -12.79 -7.91
CA SER A 48 -18.97 -13.09 -8.78
C SER A 48 -17.69 -12.96 -7.97
N LEU A 49 -17.02 -14.09 -7.75
CA LEU A 49 -15.72 -14.13 -7.07
C LEU A 49 -14.64 -14.37 -8.11
N GLU A 50 -13.60 -13.56 -8.05
CA GLU A 50 -12.42 -13.66 -8.89
C GLU A 50 -11.21 -14.05 -8.03
N ALA A 51 -10.51 -15.12 -8.41
CA ALA A 51 -9.22 -15.45 -7.82
C ALA A 51 -8.13 -14.65 -8.53
N ARG A 52 -7.38 -13.85 -7.79
CA ARG A 52 -6.24 -13.08 -8.34
C ARG A 52 -4.93 -13.64 -7.86
N PHE A 53 -3.89 -13.42 -8.67
CA PHE A 53 -2.54 -13.94 -8.45
C PHE A 53 -1.51 -12.85 -8.71
N PHE A 54 -0.38 -12.93 -8.02
CA PHE A 54 0.78 -12.10 -8.29
C PHE A 54 1.72 -12.83 -9.25
N ASP A 55 2.20 -12.12 -10.25
CA ASP A 55 3.24 -12.60 -11.16
C ASP A 55 4.63 -12.40 -10.54
N ASP A 56 5.61 -13.24 -10.91
CA ASP A 56 6.99 -13.21 -10.39
C ASP A 56 7.72 -11.86 -10.48
N GLY A 57 7.28 -10.96 -11.31
CA GLY A 57 7.97 -9.69 -11.54
C GLY A 57 7.18 -8.44 -11.18
N LEU A 58 5.86 -8.56 -10.99
CA LEU A 58 4.99 -7.41 -10.77
C LEU A 58 3.78 -7.75 -9.92
N MET A 59 3.66 -7.07 -8.79
CA MET A 59 2.50 -7.12 -7.92
C MET A 59 1.70 -5.82 -8.06
N VAL A 60 0.51 -5.88 -8.61
CA VAL A 60 -0.40 -4.73 -8.68
C VAL A 60 -1.51 -4.88 -7.65
N VAL A 61 -1.56 -3.96 -6.71
CA VAL A 61 -2.57 -3.89 -5.66
C VAL A 61 -3.64 -2.88 -6.05
N ASN A 62 -4.86 -3.37 -6.22
CA ASN A 62 -6.04 -2.57 -6.51
C ASN A 62 -7.19 -3.10 -5.66
N GLY A 63 -7.34 -2.55 -4.46
CA GLY A 63 -8.20 -3.05 -3.40
C GLY A 63 -7.40 -3.35 -2.13
N ASP A 64 -7.99 -4.10 -1.21
CA ASP A 64 -7.35 -4.39 0.07
C ASP A 64 -6.59 -5.72 0.00
N VAL A 65 -5.30 -5.69 0.34
CA VAL A 65 -4.41 -6.86 0.31
C VAL A 65 -3.60 -6.91 1.61
N ILE A 66 -3.40 -8.11 2.12
CA ILE A 66 -2.51 -8.38 3.24
C ILE A 66 -1.34 -9.24 2.72
N VAL A 67 -0.12 -8.77 2.94
CA VAL A 67 1.12 -9.53 2.74
C VAL A 67 1.66 -9.93 4.09
N ASN A 68 1.93 -11.22 4.25
CA ASN A 68 2.44 -11.82 5.49
C ASN A 68 3.50 -12.89 5.19
N ASP A 69 4.06 -13.52 6.22
CA ASP A 69 5.11 -14.52 6.09
C ASP A 69 4.72 -15.75 5.24
N GLN A 70 3.44 -15.95 4.94
CA GLN A 70 2.94 -17.09 4.15
C GLN A 70 2.80 -16.75 2.66
N ASN A 71 2.58 -15.48 2.34
CA ASN A 71 2.32 -15.03 0.96
C ASN A 71 3.29 -13.95 0.46
N LYS A 72 4.36 -13.67 1.19
CA LYS A 72 5.45 -12.81 0.72
C LYS A 72 6.13 -13.40 -0.51
N VAL A 73 6.41 -12.54 -1.47
CA VAL A 73 7.33 -12.84 -2.59
C VAL A 73 8.39 -11.77 -2.58
N ASP A 74 9.64 -12.19 -2.55
CA ASP A 74 10.77 -11.27 -2.68
C ASP A 74 11.07 -10.99 -4.15
N GLY A 75 11.50 -9.76 -4.41
CA GLY A 75 11.94 -9.33 -5.72
C GLY A 75 10.91 -8.76 -6.69
N PRO A 76 9.57 -8.84 -6.50
CA PRO A 76 8.66 -8.18 -7.44
C PRO A 76 8.72 -6.66 -7.31
N ALA A 77 8.43 -5.97 -8.40
CA ALA A 77 8.03 -4.58 -8.36
C ALA A 77 6.59 -4.50 -7.82
N VAL A 78 6.35 -3.67 -6.82
CA VAL A 78 5.03 -3.49 -6.20
C VAL A 78 4.43 -2.17 -6.67
N ILE A 79 3.22 -2.22 -7.19
CA ILE A 79 2.42 -1.04 -7.54
C ILE A 79 1.15 -1.05 -6.70
N LEU A 80 1.10 -0.21 -5.70
CA LEU A 80 -0.10 0.02 -4.89
C LEU A 80 -0.90 1.15 -5.54
N TYR A 81 -1.88 0.77 -6.35
CA TYR A 81 -2.64 1.71 -7.18
C TYR A 81 -3.82 2.32 -6.43
N SER A 82 -4.59 1.49 -5.73
CA SER A 82 -5.72 1.93 -4.90
C SER A 82 -6.01 0.90 -3.81
N GLY A 83 -6.82 1.27 -2.82
CA GLY A 83 -7.15 0.43 -1.68
C GLY A 83 -6.07 0.47 -0.61
N SER A 84 -5.90 -0.63 0.12
CA SER A 84 -4.92 -0.73 1.20
C SER A 84 -4.00 -1.94 1.05
N LEU A 85 -2.73 -1.73 1.29
CA LEU A 85 -1.77 -2.81 1.46
C LEU A 85 -1.33 -2.84 2.92
N THR A 86 -1.60 -3.96 3.59
CA THR A 86 -1.10 -4.22 4.93
C THR A 86 0.05 -5.21 4.83
N VAL A 87 1.20 -4.84 5.38
CA VAL A 87 2.37 -5.73 5.47
C VAL A 87 2.56 -6.13 6.92
N GLU A 88 2.51 -7.41 7.19
CA GLU A 88 2.62 -7.97 8.54
C GLU A 88 3.45 -9.25 8.55
N GLY A 89 3.88 -9.68 9.75
CA GLY A 89 4.70 -10.87 9.95
C GLY A 89 5.96 -10.55 10.73
N ASN A 90 6.87 -11.52 10.77
CA ASN A 90 8.13 -11.43 11.52
C ASN A 90 9.36 -11.32 10.62
N GLU A 91 9.21 -11.61 9.34
CA GLU A 91 10.29 -11.59 8.36
C GLU A 91 10.27 -10.27 7.58
N VAL A 92 11.45 -9.78 7.19
CA VAL A 92 11.58 -8.62 6.30
C VAL A 92 11.02 -8.97 4.93
N TRP A 93 10.23 -8.08 4.34
CA TRP A 93 9.80 -8.22 2.96
C TRP A 93 10.71 -7.39 2.05
N GLU A 94 11.23 -8.02 1.00
CA GLU A 94 12.25 -7.43 0.10
C GLU A 94 11.72 -7.26 -1.35
N PRO A 95 10.71 -6.41 -1.59
CA PRO A 95 10.31 -6.08 -2.95
C PRO A 95 11.42 -5.27 -3.64
N LYS A 96 11.62 -5.49 -4.93
CA LYS A 96 12.62 -4.77 -5.72
C LYS A 96 12.35 -3.28 -5.77
N SER A 97 11.10 -2.90 -5.99
CA SER A 97 10.67 -1.51 -6.00
C SER A 97 9.25 -1.38 -5.47
N PHE A 98 8.94 -0.20 -4.96
CA PHE A 98 7.63 0.09 -4.41
C PHE A 98 7.10 1.42 -4.96
N ALA A 99 6.02 1.36 -5.72
CA ALA A 99 5.34 2.54 -6.21
C ALA A 99 3.93 2.62 -5.61
N TYR A 100 3.56 3.76 -5.04
CA TYR A 100 2.19 3.92 -4.60
C TYR A 100 1.58 5.26 -5.02
N TYR A 101 0.27 5.26 -5.15
CA TYR A 101 -0.52 6.35 -5.67
C TYR A 101 -1.30 7.04 -4.55
N ARG A 102 -1.72 8.26 -4.79
CA ARG A 102 -2.36 9.13 -3.79
C ARG A 102 -3.55 8.50 -3.05
N ASP A 103 -4.36 7.73 -3.78
CA ASP A 103 -5.61 7.16 -3.23
C ASP A 103 -5.40 5.77 -2.61
N ALA A 104 -4.14 5.37 -2.47
CA ALA A 104 -3.75 4.11 -1.84
C ALA A 104 -3.26 4.32 -0.41
N SER A 105 -3.40 3.31 0.41
CA SER A 105 -2.96 3.29 1.80
C SER A 105 -1.95 2.16 2.05
N LEU A 106 -0.86 2.47 2.73
CA LEU A 106 0.15 1.49 3.13
C LEU A 106 0.23 1.42 4.64
N LEU A 107 -0.07 0.24 5.19
CA LEU A 107 0.10 -0.10 6.60
C LEU A 107 1.30 -1.04 6.74
N VAL A 108 2.32 -0.63 7.48
CA VAL A 108 3.54 -1.41 7.68
C VAL A 108 3.61 -1.83 9.14
N ASN A 109 3.34 -3.12 9.39
CA ASN A 109 3.45 -3.75 10.71
C ASN A 109 4.66 -4.71 10.79
N SER A 110 5.46 -4.75 9.72
CA SER A 110 6.68 -5.57 9.60
C SER A 110 7.67 -4.80 8.73
N ASP A 111 8.94 -5.13 8.81
CA ASP A 111 9.97 -4.43 8.07
C ASP A 111 9.86 -4.67 6.56
N ILE A 112 9.99 -3.59 5.77
CA ILE A 112 10.10 -3.63 4.32
C ILE A 112 11.46 -3.06 3.93
N GLN A 113 12.20 -3.78 3.10
CA GLN A 113 13.43 -3.31 2.49
C GLN A 113 13.29 -3.30 0.97
N THR A 114 13.55 -2.16 0.32
CA THR A 114 13.42 -2.01 -1.13
C THR A 114 14.49 -1.08 -1.67
N GLU A 115 14.87 -1.28 -2.93
CA GLU A 115 15.87 -0.44 -3.61
C GLU A 115 15.31 0.93 -4.00
N GLU A 116 14.03 0.99 -4.34
CA GLU A 116 13.39 2.21 -4.82
C GLU A 116 11.96 2.33 -4.29
N ILE A 117 11.63 3.53 -3.80
CA ILE A 117 10.25 3.90 -3.48
C ILE A 117 9.87 5.09 -4.33
N SER A 118 8.74 4.99 -5.02
CA SER A 118 8.15 6.10 -5.75
C SER A 118 6.74 6.39 -5.27
N PHE A 119 6.45 7.68 -5.16
CA PHE A 119 5.12 8.18 -4.80
C PHE A 119 4.54 8.96 -5.98
N ASN A 120 3.50 8.40 -6.58
CA ASN A 120 2.83 9.00 -7.72
C ASN A 120 1.66 9.86 -7.25
N TRP A 121 1.85 11.15 -7.39
CA TRP A 121 0.90 12.13 -6.90
C TRP A 121 0.72 13.28 -7.89
N ASP A 122 -0.50 13.45 -8.37
CA ASP A 122 -0.90 14.62 -9.14
C ASP A 122 -1.11 15.80 -8.21
N ALA A 123 -0.02 16.38 -7.73
CA ALA A 123 -0.07 17.58 -6.91
C ALA A 123 -0.46 18.79 -7.77
N TRP A 124 -1.56 19.42 -7.46
CA TRP A 124 -1.94 20.67 -8.10
C TRP A 124 -1.01 21.79 -7.62
N SER A 125 -0.37 22.45 -8.56
CA SER A 125 0.54 23.55 -8.25
C SER A 125 -0.19 24.67 -7.50
N GLY A 126 0.48 25.23 -6.49
CA GLY A 126 -0.05 26.33 -5.69
C GLY A 126 -0.90 25.95 -4.49
N TYR A 127 -1.06 24.64 -4.19
CA TYR A 127 -1.78 24.18 -3.02
C TYR A 127 -0.86 23.47 -2.03
N TRP A 128 -1.24 23.49 -0.75
CA TRP A 128 -0.62 22.71 0.30
C TRP A 128 -1.32 21.37 0.41
N HIS A 129 -0.53 20.33 0.54
CA HIS A 129 -1.00 18.98 0.73
C HIS A 129 -0.37 18.41 1.99
N PHE A 130 -1.17 17.69 2.79
CA PHE A 130 -0.66 16.93 3.92
C PHE A 130 -0.25 15.56 3.45
N VAL A 131 0.95 15.17 3.80
CA VAL A 131 1.51 13.86 3.45
C VAL A 131 2.10 13.20 4.69
N SER A 132 2.02 11.89 4.73
CA SER A 132 2.65 11.05 5.74
C SER A 132 3.29 9.87 5.04
N PHE A 133 4.49 9.52 5.47
CA PHE A 133 5.22 8.38 4.92
C PHE A 133 5.55 7.41 6.04
N PRO A 134 5.42 6.09 5.80
CA PRO A 134 5.76 5.06 6.77
C PRO A 134 7.28 4.78 6.86
N TYR A 135 8.09 5.65 6.27
CA TYR A 135 9.55 5.53 6.22
C TYR A 135 10.21 6.90 6.29
N ASP A 136 11.46 6.91 6.71
CA ASP A 136 12.29 8.11 6.71
C ASP A 136 12.64 8.51 5.28
N LEU A 137 12.44 9.79 4.93
CA LEU A 137 12.68 10.31 3.60
C LEU A 137 13.70 11.46 3.67
N LYS A 138 14.88 11.28 3.09
CA LYS A 138 15.86 12.34 2.96
C LYS A 138 15.43 13.33 1.88
N MET A 139 15.41 14.60 2.20
CA MET A 139 14.98 15.65 1.28
C MET A 139 15.81 15.70 -0.01
N SER A 140 17.12 15.39 0.08
CA SER A 140 18.02 15.32 -1.07
C SER A 140 17.76 14.16 -2.04
N GLU A 141 17.01 13.14 -1.61
CA GLU A 141 16.68 11.96 -2.42
C GLU A 141 15.37 12.11 -3.17
N ILE A 142 14.57 13.15 -2.86
CA ILE A 142 13.31 13.42 -3.56
C ILE A 142 13.63 13.90 -4.98
N LYS A 143 13.12 13.18 -5.96
CA LYS A 143 13.22 13.53 -7.37
C LYS A 143 11.82 13.79 -7.91
N LEU A 144 11.67 14.89 -8.64
CA LEU A 144 10.44 15.20 -9.35
C LEU A 144 10.54 14.67 -10.79
N THR A 145 9.46 14.13 -11.30
CA THR A 145 9.39 13.65 -12.68
C THR A 145 9.45 14.77 -13.71
N SER A 146 9.07 15.99 -13.32
CA SER A 146 9.17 17.20 -14.17
C SER A 146 10.34 18.08 -13.74
N SER A 147 11.21 18.45 -14.69
CA SER A 147 12.35 19.36 -14.45
C SER A 147 11.94 20.77 -14.02
N ASP A 148 10.73 21.17 -14.35
CA ASP A 148 10.21 22.51 -14.07
C ASP A 148 9.41 22.57 -12.75
N ALA A 149 9.12 21.41 -12.18
CA ALA A 149 8.39 21.33 -10.93
C ALA A 149 9.29 21.74 -9.76
N ARG A 150 8.70 22.46 -8.82
CA ARG A 150 9.35 22.83 -7.55
C ARG A 150 8.42 22.50 -6.41
N PHE A 151 9.00 22.09 -5.30
CA PHE A 151 8.26 21.79 -4.08
C PHE A 151 8.95 22.35 -2.86
N VAL A 152 8.19 22.51 -1.80
CA VAL A 152 8.67 22.86 -0.47
C VAL A 152 8.00 21.91 0.51
N VAL A 153 8.79 21.29 1.37
CA VAL A 153 8.29 20.47 2.46
C VAL A 153 8.36 21.23 3.76
N ARG A 154 7.28 21.21 4.52
CA ARG A 154 7.23 21.79 5.87
C ARG A 154 6.77 20.74 6.86
N GLU A 155 7.46 20.69 7.96
CA GLU A 155 7.13 19.88 9.13
C GLU A 155 6.39 20.73 10.16
N TYR A 156 5.39 20.13 10.81
CA TYR A 156 4.70 20.80 11.91
C TYR A 156 5.57 20.82 13.16
N ASP A 157 5.88 22.00 13.64
CA ASP A 157 6.67 22.23 14.86
C ASP A 157 5.76 22.72 16.00
N GLY A 158 5.22 21.76 16.73
CA GLY A 158 4.35 22.05 17.87
C GLY A 158 5.05 22.82 19.00
N LYS A 159 6.36 22.63 19.17
CA LYS A 159 7.15 23.35 20.17
C LYS A 159 7.31 24.82 19.79
N SER A 160 7.73 25.11 18.58
CA SER A 160 7.82 26.48 18.09
C SER A 160 6.47 27.20 18.14
N ARG A 161 5.39 26.49 17.84
CA ARG A 161 4.04 27.04 17.99
C ARG A 161 3.72 27.43 19.44
N ALA A 162 4.05 26.57 20.39
CA ALA A 162 3.79 26.84 21.80
C ALA A 162 4.62 28.02 22.32
N ASP A 163 5.87 28.10 21.89
CA ASP A 163 6.82 29.12 22.37
C ASP A 163 6.66 30.48 21.65
N LYS A 164 6.32 30.49 20.38
CA LYS A 164 6.37 31.68 19.51
C LYS A 164 5.03 32.05 18.86
N GLY A 165 4.04 31.19 18.94
CA GLY A 165 2.71 31.40 18.39
C GLY A 165 2.46 30.77 17.02
N VAL A 166 1.24 30.95 16.49
CA VAL A 166 0.71 30.23 15.32
C VAL A 166 1.53 30.46 14.04
N GLY A 167 2.14 31.64 13.87
CA GLY A 167 2.95 31.95 12.67
C GLY A 167 4.20 31.10 12.53
N GLU A 168 4.69 30.51 13.60
CA GLU A 168 5.91 29.68 13.65
C GLU A 168 5.61 28.18 13.74
N SER A 169 4.39 27.78 13.40
CA SER A 169 3.93 26.38 13.54
C SER A 169 4.52 25.43 12.50
N TRP A 170 5.10 25.96 11.43
CA TRP A 170 5.58 25.18 10.30
C TRP A 170 7.03 25.53 9.97
N ARG A 171 7.90 24.56 10.08
CA ARG A 171 9.31 24.68 9.73
C ARG A 171 9.56 24.11 8.34
N GLN A 172 10.22 24.86 7.47
CA GLN A 172 10.66 24.34 6.19
C GLN A 172 11.88 23.45 6.37
N LEU A 173 11.85 22.29 5.74
CA LEU A 173 12.99 21.37 5.68
C LEU A 173 13.95 21.81 4.59
N SER A 174 15.25 21.72 4.88
CA SER A 174 16.33 21.89 3.90
C SER A 174 16.70 20.55 3.25
N ASP A 175 17.44 20.60 2.13
CA ASP A 175 17.87 19.39 1.41
C ASP A 175 18.76 18.46 2.25
N ALA A 176 19.41 18.97 3.30
CA ALA A 176 20.22 18.18 4.20
C ALA A 176 19.43 17.43 5.30
N GLU A 177 18.14 17.69 5.41
CA GLU A 177 17.30 17.13 6.47
C GLU A 177 16.54 15.90 6.01
N THR A 178 16.03 15.17 6.99
CA THR A 178 15.22 13.96 6.79
C THR A 178 13.82 14.21 7.36
N LEU A 179 12.80 14.02 6.53
CA LEU A 179 11.43 13.89 6.99
C LEU A 179 11.30 12.52 7.66
N LYS A 180 10.91 12.52 8.93
CA LYS A 180 10.79 11.30 9.70
C LYS A 180 9.49 10.56 9.42
N ALA A 181 9.56 9.23 9.47
CA ALA A 181 8.39 8.36 9.44
C ALA A 181 7.40 8.75 10.54
N ASN A 182 6.11 8.60 10.24
CA ASN A 182 5.03 8.98 11.15
C ASN A 182 4.05 7.82 11.29
#